data_4c22cf1bd464742ae5bceffd207bda6e
#
_entry.id   4c22cf1bd464742ae5bceffd207bda6e
#
_cell.length_a   1.000
_cell.length_b   1.000
_cell.length_c   1.000
_cell.angle_alpha   90.00
_cell.angle_beta   90.00
_cell.angle_gamma   90.00
#
_symmetry.space_group_name_H-M   'P 1'
#
loop_
_entity.id
_entity.type
_entity.pdbx_description
1 polymer ?
#
loop_
_entity_poly.entity_id
_entity_poly.type
_entity_poly.pdbx_seq_one_letter_code
_entity_poly.pdbx_strand_id
1 'polypeptide(L)'
;MRCRIYTDGSYDNENNIGGWSNIIVNKDKVKVKSGIKFDTTNNQVELIAVLNALEYAVRKHIRNVEIVTDSMYVLNGVQRYAKTWKENNWIGLSGNEIKYKSQWEGILMMLECMTKNKFNVKFTKVKSHSGSSLNELADKEARRAIKAYKEK
;
A
#
# COMPACT_ATOMS: atom_id res chain seq x y z
N MET A 1 -15.30 13.98 -7.71
CA MET A 1 -14.20 13.38 -8.49
C MET A 1 -13.30 12.55 -7.57
N ARG A 2 -12.88 11.38 -8.04
CA ARG A 2 -12.12 10.44 -7.22
C ARG A 2 -10.61 10.63 -7.43
N CYS A 3 -9.87 10.72 -6.33
CA CYS A 3 -8.42 10.69 -6.37
C CYS A 3 -7.96 9.23 -6.47
N ARG A 4 -7.03 8.94 -7.36
CA ARG A 4 -6.44 7.61 -7.49
C ARG A 4 -5.03 7.62 -6.97
N ILE A 5 -4.70 6.60 -6.18
CA ILE A 5 -3.33 6.42 -5.70
C ILE A 5 -2.87 5.03 -6.09
N TYR A 6 -1.88 4.99 -6.99
CA TYR A 6 -1.26 3.73 -7.41
C TYR A 6 -0.15 3.41 -6.42
N THR A 7 -0.23 2.24 -5.80
CA THR A 7 0.74 1.81 -4.79
C THR A 7 1.54 0.63 -5.31
N ASP A 8 2.82 0.59 -4.99
CA ASP A 8 3.66 -0.54 -5.35
C ASP A 8 4.81 -0.67 -4.37
N GLY A 9 5.38 -1.88 -4.30
CA GLY A 9 6.55 -2.18 -3.52
C GLY A 9 7.55 -2.95 -4.36
N SER A 10 8.83 -2.77 -4.06
CA SER A 10 9.92 -3.48 -4.69
C SER A 10 10.86 -3.99 -3.60
N TYR A 11 11.52 -5.11 -3.84
CA TYR A 11 12.37 -5.72 -2.85
C TYR A 11 13.70 -6.16 -3.45
N ASP A 12 14.78 -5.71 -2.82
CA ASP A 12 16.14 -6.13 -3.17
C ASP A 12 16.56 -7.22 -2.18
N ASN A 13 16.49 -8.46 -2.64
CA ASN A 13 16.79 -9.62 -1.81
C ASN A 13 18.23 -9.66 -1.32
N GLU A 14 19.18 -9.23 -2.14
CA GLU A 14 20.60 -9.27 -1.79
C GLU A 14 20.95 -8.33 -0.62
N ASN A 15 20.34 -7.17 -0.59
CA ASN A 15 20.63 -6.16 0.42
C ASN A 15 19.55 -6.03 1.47
N ASN A 16 18.48 -6.80 1.37
CA ASN A 16 17.34 -6.79 2.27
C ASN A 16 16.76 -5.38 2.46
N ILE A 17 16.56 -4.70 1.35
CA ILE A 17 15.99 -3.35 1.31
C ILE A 17 14.74 -3.37 0.45
N GLY A 18 13.67 -2.78 0.96
CA GLY A 18 12.44 -2.58 0.20
C GLY A 18 12.27 -1.13 -0.18
N GLY A 19 11.67 -0.90 -1.34
CA GLY A 19 11.26 0.42 -1.77
C GLY A 19 9.76 0.43 -1.99
N TRP A 20 9.11 1.52 -1.66
CA TRP A 20 7.68 1.69 -1.89
C TRP A 20 7.43 2.99 -2.64
N SER A 21 6.29 3.04 -3.32
CA SER A 21 5.89 4.26 -4.01
C SER A 21 4.39 4.45 -4.01
N ASN A 22 3.99 5.71 -4.08
CA ASN A 22 2.60 6.13 -4.30
C ASN A 22 2.60 7.13 -5.44
N ILE A 23 1.83 6.84 -6.48
CA ILE A 23 1.58 7.78 -7.58
C ILE A 23 0.17 8.34 -7.35
N ILE A 24 0.10 9.59 -6.98
CA ILE A 24 -1.15 10.23 -6.57
C ILE A 24 -1.68 11.07 -7.72
N VAL A 25 -2.84 10.69 -8.24
CA VAL A 25 -3.48 11.40 -9.34
C VAL A 25 -4.74 12.07 -8.82
N ASN A 26 -4.69 13.38 -8.72
CA ASN A 26 -5.81 14.18 -8.22
C ASN A 26 -6.11 15.28 -9.22
N LYS A 27 -7.20 15.12 -9.94
CA LYS A 27 -7.55 15.99 -11.07
C LYS A 27 -6.43 15.91 -12.13
N ASP A 28 -5.85 17.04 -12.52
CA ASP A 28 -4.79 17.10 -13.53
C ASP A 28 -3.39 17.01 -12.93
N LYS A 29 -3.29 16.82 -11.61
CA LYS A 29 -2.00 16.81 -10.93
C LYS A 29 -1.56 15.40 -10.61
N VAL A 30 -0.27 15.12 -10.84
CA VAL A 30 0.35 13.86 -10.49
C VAL A 30 1.47 14.15 -9.50
N LYS A 31 1.42 13.47 -8.36
CA LYS A 31 2.45 13.60 -7.33
C LYS A 31 3.04 12.23 -7.04
N VAL A 32 4.34 12.17 -6.86
CA VAL A 32 5.06 10.93 -6.54
C VAL A 32 5.60 11.01 -5.13
N LYS A 33 5.34 9.97 -4.34
CA LYS A 33 5.95 9.78 -3.04
C LYS A 33 6.60 8.41 -3.02
N SER A 34 7.75 8.30 -2.35
CA SER A 34 8.45 7.04 -2.24
C SER A 34 9.27 7.00 -0.97
N GLY A 35 9.73 5.81 -0.62
CA GLY A 35 10.59 5.63 0.54
C GLY A 35 11.19 4.25 0.56
N ILE A 36 11.99 3.97 1.59
CA ILE A 36 12.65 2.67 1.74
C ILE A 36 12.37 2.10 3.12
N LYS A 37 12.54 0.78 3.22
CA LYS A 37 12.43 0.04 4.47
C LYS A 37 13.55 -0.98 4.50
N PHE A 38 14.32 -0.99 5.59
CA PHE A 38 15.36 -2.00 5.80
C PHE A 38 14.77 -3.25 6.45
N ASP A 39 15.41 -4.38 6.25
CA ASP A 39 15.03 -5.64 6.88
C ASP A 39 13.55 -5.94 6.69
N THR A 40 13.16 -6.14 5.44
CA THR A 40 11.76 -6.24 5.06
C THR A 40 11.56 -7.39 4.06
N THR A 41 10.33 -7.51 3.58
CA THR A 41 9.97 -8.44 2.51
C THR A 41 9.13 -7.69 1.48
N ASN A 42 8.94 -8.30 0.32
CA ASN A 42 8.10 -7.70 -0.72
C ASN A 42 6.67 -7.43 -0.20
N ASN A 43 6.09 -8.39 0.51
CA ASN A 43 4.73 -8.23 1.04
C ASN A 43 4.63 -7.11 2.06
N GLN A 44 5.62 -6.99 2.94
CA GLN A 44 5.60 -5.92 3.94
C GLN A 44 5.68 -4.53 3.28
N VAL A 45 6.53 -4.40 2.26
CA VAL A 45 6.69 -3.12 1.55
C VAL A 45 5.40 -2.73 0.82
N GLU A 46 4.69 -3.71 0.27
CA GLU A 46 3.39 -3.46 -0.34
C GLU A 46 2.40 -2.88 0.67
N LEU A 47 2.38 -3.43 1.89
CA LEU A 47 1.53 -2.92 2.96
C LEU A 47 1.92 -1.50 3.38
N ILE A 48 3.22 -1.24 3.44
CA ILE A 48 3.72 0.10 3.79
C ILE A 48 3.28 1.13 2.74
N ALA A 49 3.34 0.76 1.47
CA ALA A 49 2.87 1.64 0.39
C ALA A 49 1.39 2.00 0.58
N VAL A 50 0.55 1.02 0.89
CA VAL A 50 -0.88 1.23 1.09
C VAL A 50 -1.12 2.11 2.33
N LEU A 51 -0.46 1.81 3.44
CA LEU A 51 -0.63 2.59 4.67
C LEU A 51 -0.25 4.05 4.45
N ASN A 52 0.84 4.31 3.75
CA ASN A 52 1.23 5.67 3.42
C ASN A 52 0.21 6.38 2.53
N ALA A 53 -0.40 5.65 1.59
CA ALA A 53 -1.44 6.20 0.73
C ALA A 53 -2.67 6.62 1.53
N LEU A 54 -3.11 5.78 2.45
CA LEU A 54 -4.27 6.07 3.30
C LEU A 54 -3.99 7.26 4.23
N GLU A 55 -2.82 7.30 4.82
CA GLU A 55 -2.41 8.42 5.67
C GLU A 55 -2.38 9.73 4.89
N TYR A 56 -1.90 9.69 3.66
CA TYR A 56 -1.89 10.87 2.80
C TYR A 56 -3.31 11.37 2.54
N ALA A 57 -4.23 10.46 2.21
CA ALA A 57 -5.62 10.83 1.93
C ALA A 57 -6.27 11.50 3.15
N VAL A 58 -6.04 10.97 4.34
CA VAL A 58 -6.59 11.54 5.58
C VAL A 58 -5.98 12.92 5.83
N ARG A 59 -4.65 13.02 5.75
CA ARG A 59 -3.94 14.28 6.02
C ARG A 59 -4.36 15.40 5.07
N LYS A 60 -4.63 15.06 3.82
CA LYS A 60 -5.02 16.04 2.80
C LYS A 60 -6.55 16.18 2.65
N HIS A 61 -7.32 15.51 3.51
CA HIS A 61 -8.79 15.54 3.47
C HIS A 61 -9.36 15.12 2.12
N ILE A 62 -8.75 14.12 1.48
CA ILE A 62 -9.23 13.58 0.21
C ILE A 62 -10.26 12.50 0.54
N ARG A 63 -11.54 12.87 0.48
CA ARG A 63 -12.62 12.01 0.96
C ARG A 63 -13.05 10.90 0.00
N ASN A 64 -12.70 11.00 -1.27
CA ASN A 64 -13.06 10.00 -2.26
C ASN A 64 -11.78 9.51 -2.92
N VAL A 65 -11.29 8.34 -2.50
CA VAL A 65 -10.00 7.83 -2.92
C VAL A 65 -10.11 6.39 -3.40
N GLU A 66 -9.39 6.10 -4.49
CA GLU A 66 -9.26 4.76 -5.01
C GLU A 66 -7.79 4.34 -4.90
N ILE A 67 -7.55 3.26 -4.16
CA ILE A 67 -6.21 2.65 -4.05
C ILE A 67 -6.09 1.60 -5.15
N VAL A 68 -5.14 1.77 -6.05
CA VAL A 68 -4.93 0.88 -7.17
C VAL A 68 -3.64 0.10 -6.94
N THR A 69 -3.72 -1.22 -6.91
CA THR A 69 -2.59 -2.09 -6.63
C THR A 69 -2.63 -3.35 -7.49
N ASP A 70 -1.48 -3.92 -7.78
CA ASP A 70 -1.39 -5.22 -8.45
C ASP A 70 -1.20 -6.36 -7.44
N SER A 71 -1.09 -6.05 -6.15
CA SER A 71 -0.82 -7.03 -5.10
C SER A 71 -2.07 -7.77 -4.66
N MET A 72 -2.16 -9.05 -4.99
CA MET A 72 -3.24 -9.90 -4.51
C MET A 72 -3.16 -10.10 -2.99
N TYR A 73 -1.96 -10.07 -2.44
CA TYR A 73 -1.76 -10.16 -1.00
C TYR A 73 -2.48 -9.01 -0.28
N VAL A 74 -2.30 -7.77 -0.76
CA VAL A 74 -2.98 -6.61 -0.20
C VAL A 74 -4.49 -6.73 -0.35
N LEU A 75 -4.95 -7.03 -1.57
CA LEU A 75 -6.39 -7.09 -1.86
C LEU A 75 -7.10 -8.16 -1.06
N ASN A 76 -6.54 -9.36 -0.99
CA ASN A 76 -7.13 -10.45 -0.21
C ASN A 76 -7.18 -10.10 1.28
N GLY A 77 -6.11 -9.49 1.81
CA GLY A 77 -6.10 -9.09 3.20
C GLY A 77 -7.17 -8.06 3.52
N VAL A 78 -7.26 -7.02 2.72
CA VAL A 78 -8.24 -5.94 2.96
C VAL A 78 -9.67 -6.44 2.77
N GLN A 79 -9.93 -7.23 1.72
CA GLN A 79 -11.28 -7.61 1.33
C GLN A 79 -11.81 -8.85 2.07
N ARG A 80 -10.92 -9.74 2.55
CA ARG A 80 -11.33 -11.03 3.10
C ARG A 80 -10.80 -11.33 4.48
N TYR A 81 -9.52 -11.10 4.75
CA TYR A 81 -8.87 -11.71 5.90
C TYR A 81 -8.61 -10.79 7.10
N ALA A 82 -8.32 -9.52 6.87
CA ALA A 82 -7.84 -8.65 7.95
C ALA A 82 -8.85 -8.51 9.09
N LYS A 83 -10.12 -8.37 8.76
CA LYS A 83 -11.19 -8.26 9.76
C LYS A 83 -11.30 -9.53 10.59
N THR A 84 -11.23 -10.69 9.94
CA THR A 84 -11.26 -11.98 10.61
C THR A 84 -10.05 -12.15 11.54
N TRP A 85 -8.88 -11.76 11.07
CA TRP A 85 -7.67 -11.80 11.90
C TRP A 85 -7.83 -10.94 13.14
N LYS A 86 -8.38 -9.75 13.00
CA LYS A 86 -8.63 -8.86 14.13
C LYS A 86 -9.59 -9.50 15.15
N GLU A 87 -10.66 -10.11 14.68
CA GLU A 87 -11.63 -10.81 15.51
C GLU A 87 -11.01 -11.98 16.25
N ASN A 88 -9.98 -12.61 15.69
CA ASN A 88 -9.27 -13.73 16.29
C ASN A 88 -7.97 -13.30 16.98
N ASN A 89 -7.90 -12.06 17.43
CA ASN A 89 -6.75 -11.51 18.16
C ASN A 89 -5.44 -11.63 17.41
N TRP A 90 -5.51 -11.55 16.06
CA TRP A 90 -4.36 -11.60 15.16
C TRP A 90 -3.60 -12.93 15.21
N ILE A 91 -4.31 -14.00 15.52
CA ILE A 91 -3.77 -15.36 15.47
C ILE A 91 -4.37 -16.06 14.26
N GLY A 92 -3.51 -16.64 13.42
CA GLY A 92 -3.94 -17.34 12.22
C GLY A 92 -4.37 -18.77 12.48
N LEU A 93 -4.77 -19.44 11.42
CA LEU A 93 -5.24 -20.84 11.49
C LEU A 93 -4.17 -21.80 12.01
N SER A 94 -2.90 -21.48 11.81
CA SER A 94 -1.79 -22.30 12.30
C SER A 94 -1.51 -22.12 13.80
N GLY A 95 -2.21 -21.19 14.44
CA GLY A 95 -1.97 -20.84 15.84
C GLY A 95 -0.87 -19.80 16.05
N ASN A 96 -0.24 -19.35 14.97
CA ASN A 96 0.81 -18.33 15.04
C ASN A 96 0.25 -16.92 14.79
N GLU A 97 0.95 -15.92 15.31
CA GLU A 97 0.60 -14.54 15.08
C GLU A 97 0.67 -14.21 13.57
N ILE A 98 -0.26 -13.40 13.10
CA ILE A 98 -0.30 -12.96 11.70
C ILE A 98 0.94 -12.13 11.40
N LYS A 99 1.62 -12.45 10.30
CA LYS A 99 2.77 -11.67 9.83
C LYS A 99 2.36 -10.23 9.52
N TYR A 100 3.23 -9.30 9.87
CA TYR A 100 3.03 -7.87 9.63
C TYR A 100 1.78 -7.33 10.32
N LYS A 101 1.49 -7.87 11.50
CA LYS A 101 0.37 -7.43 12.32
C LYS A 101 0.32 -5.91 12.45
N SER A 102 1.46 -5.29 12.73
CA SER A 102 1.54 -3.84 12.92
C SER A 102 1.02 -3.08 11.70
N GLN A 103 1.43 -3.47 10.48
CA GLN A 103 0.98 -2.84 9.26
C GLN A 103 -0.51 -3.09 9.02
N TRP A 104 -0.97 -4.32 9.24
CA TRP A 104 -2.39 -4.66 9.06
C TRP A 104 -3.28 -3.93 10.07
N GLU A 105 -2.84 -3.84 11.32
CA GLU A 105 -3.59 -3.07 12.32
C GLU A 105 -3.69 -1.60 11.92
N GLY A 106 -2.59 -1.03 11.42
CA GLY A 106 -2.57 0.35 10.94
C GLY A 106 -3.55 0.58 9.81
N ILE A 107 -3.55 -0.33 8.82
CA ILE A 107 -4.46 -0.23 7.66
C ILE A 107 -5.92 -0.31 8.12
N LEU A 108 -6.26 -1.29 8.97
CA LEU A 108 -7.63 -1.43 9.46
C LEU A 108 -8.08 -0.24 10.27
N MET A 109 -7.21 0.26 11.14
CA MET A 109 -7.52 1.45 11.94
C MET A 109 -7.80 2.66 11.06
N MET A 110 -6.97 2.85 10.01
CA MET A 110 -7.20 3.95 9.07
C MET A 110 -8.52 3.78 8.34
N LEU A 111 -8.82 2.58 7.85
CA LEU A 111 -10.06 2.33 7.12
C LEU A 111 -11.29 2.53 8.00
N GLU A 112 -11.24 2.09 9.25
CA GLU A 112 -12.34 2.31 10.19
C GLU A 112 -12.55 3.79 10.47
N CYS A 113 -11.45 4.52 10.71
CA CYS A 113 -11.51 5.96 10.93
C CYS A 113 -12.07 6.69 9.72
N MET A 114 -11.61 6.32 8.52
CA MET A 114 -12.07 6.93 7.28
C MET A 114 -13.56 6.67 7.05
N THR A 115 -14.02 5.46 7.32
CA THR A 115 -15.45 5.11 7.19
C THR A 115 -16.30 5.93 8.15
N LYS A 116 -15.87 6.05 9.41
CA LYS A 116 -16.59 6.86 10.41
C LYS A 116 -16.70 8.32 9.99
N ASN A 117 -15.70 8.83 9.30
CA ASN A 117 -15.66 10.23 8.88
C ASN A 117 -16.17 10.43 7.45
N LYS A 118 -16.86 9.42 6.92
CA LYS A 118 -17.55 9.47 5.62
C LYS A 118 -16.60 9.58 4.43
N PHE A 119 -15.39 9.07 4.57
CA PHE A 119 -14.51 8.88 3.43
C PHE A 119 -14.99 7.66 2.64
N ASN A 120 -14.88 7.74 1.32
CA ASN A 120 -15.17 6.62 0.44
C ASN A 120 -13.85 6.09 -0.11
N VAL A 121 -13.48 4.89 0.33
CA VAL A 121 -12.22 4.25 -0.08
C VAL A 121 -12.55 3.00 -0.87
N LYS A 122 -12.02 2.92 -2.09
CA LYS A 122 -12.17 1.75 -2.94
C LYS A 122 -10.79 1.16 -3.24
N PHE A 123 -10.70 -0.17 -3.20
CA PHE A 123 -9.49 -0.88 -3.60
C PHE A 123 -9.74 -1.53 -4.95
N THR A 124 -8.85 -1.29 -5.91
CA THR A 124 -8.98 -1.79 -7.27
C THR A 124 -7.70 -2.51 -7.66
N LYS A 125 -7.88 -3.69 -8.28
CA LYS A 125 -6.75 -4.41 -8.84
C LYS A 125 -6.45 -3.89 -10.24
N VAL A 126 -5.19 -3.59 -10.51
CA VAL A 126 -4.73 -3.35 -11.86
C VAL A 126 -4.07 -4.63 -12.36
N LYS A 127 -4.26 -4.95 -13.62
CA LYS A 127 -3.60 -6.10 -14.21
C LYS A 127 -2.12 -5.80 -14.40
N SER A 128 -1.27 -6.64 -13.80
CA SER A 128 0.17 -6.60 -14.02
C SER A 128 0.45 -6.70 -15.52
N HIS A 129 1.34 -5.86 -16.02
CA HIS A 129 1.73 -5.87 -17.44
C HIS A 129 0.60 -5.56 -18.41
N SER A 130 -0.41 -4.83 -17.97
CA SER A 130 -1.55 -4.48 -18.81
C SER A 130 -1.33 -3.21 -19.65
N GLY A 131 -0.13 -2.62 -19.58
CA GLY A 131 0.16 -1.38 -20.27
C GLY A 131 -0.29 -0.13 -19.52
N SER A 132 -0.69 -0.25 -18.25
CA SER A 132 -1.04 0.91 -17.44
C SER A 132 0.23 1.70 -17.13
N SER A 133 0.36 2.90 -17.71
CA SER A 133 1.55 3.72 -17.53
C SER A 133 1.73 4.18 -16.08
N LEU A 134 0.65 4.39 -15.34
CA LEU A 134 0.74 4.82 -13.94
C LEU A 134 1.14 3.68 -13.01
N ASN A 135 0.69 2.46 -13.29
CA ASN A 135 1.15 1.30 -12.54
C ASN A 135 2.63 1.02 -12.81
N GLU A 136 3.05 1.17 -14.06
CA GLU A 136 4.46 1.02 -14.43
C GLU A 136 5.31 2.09 -13.78
N LEU A 137 4.81 3.31 -13.67
CA LEU A 137 5.50 4.39 -12.98
C LEU A 137 5.65 4.08 -11.49
N ALA A 138 4.61 3.51 -10.87
CA ALA A 138 4.68 3.11 -9.47
C ALA A 138 5.78 2.07 -9.25
N ASP A 139 5.86 1.06 -10.11
CA ASP A 139 6.91 0.04 -10.05
C ASP A 139 8.30 0.67 -10.21
N LYS A 140 8.45 1.53 -11.20
CA LYS A 140 9.71 2.21 -11.47
C LYS A 140 10.16 3.06 -10.28
N GLU A 141 9.25 3.82 -9.68
CA GLU A 141 9.59 4.70 -8.56
C GLU A 141 9.90 3.90 -7.29
N ALA A 142 9.26 2.76 -7.06
CA ALA A 142 9.60 1.89 -5.95
C ALA A 142 11.02 1.35 -6.09
N ARG A 143 11.39 0.89 -7.29
CA ARG A 143 12.74 0.41 -7.57
C ARG A 143 13.78 1.53 -7.49
N ARG A 144 13.40 2.72 -7.97
CA ARG A 144 14.27 3.88 -7.96
C ARG A 144 14.62 4.34 -6.53
N ALA A 145 13.68 4.19 -5.58
CA ALA A 145 13.94 4.54 -4.19
C ALA A 145 15.11 3.72 -3.62
N ILE A 146 15.14 2.42 -3.93
CA ILE A 146 16.24 1.55 -3.51
C ILE A 146 17.55 1.99 -4.15
N LYS A 147 17.50 2.21 -5.46
CA LYS A 147 18.70 2.62 -6.23
C LYS A 147 19.27 3.93 -5.71
N ALA A 148 18.43 4.91 -5.46
CA ALA A 148 18.85 6.21 -4.95
C ALA A 148 19.57 6.08 -3.59
N TYR A 149 19.08 5.20 -2.73
CA TYR A 149 19.72 4.93 -1.46
C TYR A 149 21.12 4.33 -1.65
N LYS A 150 21.25 3.35 -2.56
CA LYS A 150 22.53 2.67 -2.80
C LYS A 150 23.60 3.58 -3.40
N GLU A 151 23.18 4.65 -4.07
CA GLU A 151 24.11 5.60 -4.71
C GLU A 151 24.59 6.71 -3.78
N LYS A 152 24.12 6.74 -2.54
CA LYS A 152 24.55 7.73 -1.55
C LYS A 152 25.93 7.45 -0.99
#